data_71d58c5e10160c06378f0966d416be38
#
_entry.id   71d58c5e10160c06378f0966d416be38
#
_cell.length_a   1.000
_cell.length_b   1.000
_cell.length_c   1.000
_cell.angle_alpha   90.00
_cell.angle_beta   90.00
_cell.angle_gamma   90.00
#
_symmetry.space_group_name_H-M   'P 1'
#
loop_
_entity.id
_entity.type
_entity.pdbx_description
1 polymer ?
#
loop_
_entity_poly.entity_id
_entity_poly.type
_entity_poly.pdbx_seq_one_letter_code
_entity_poly.pdbx_strand_id
1 'polypeptide(L)'
;MLSVGLAGKPNSGKSTFFKAATLVEVDIANYPFTTIDANHGVSYVRVPCPCKELGIAQGCGRCKDGNRFIAIELIDVAGLVPDAHLGKGLGNEFLDALRVAEAVVHVLDASGGTDAEGNPVGAGNHDPVSDVKFLEHEISMWLNGIL
;
A
#
# COMPACT_ATOMS: atom_id res chain seq x y z
N MET A 1 3.89 -9.18 -11.58
CA MET A 1 3.50 -7.76 -11.39
C MET A 1 3.93 -7.44 -9.98
N LEU A 2 4.57 -6.31 -9.73
CA LEU A 2 4.99 -5.94 -8.35
C LEU A 2 3.75 -5.82 -7.46
N SER A 3 3.74 -6.50 -6.32
CA SER A 3 2.68 -6.42 -5.33
C SER A 3 3.10 -5.54 -4.13
N VAL A 4 2.24 -4.59 -3.77
CA VAL A 4 2.51 -3.60 -2.72
C VAL A 4 1.38 -3.66 -1.69
N GLY A 5 1.71 -4.02 -0.46
CA GLY A 5 0.78 -4.03 0.68
C GLY A 5 0.64 -2.64 1.30
N LEU A 6 -0.59 -2.22 1.56
CA LEU A 6 -0.88 -1.00 2.33
C LEU A 6 -1.05 -1.39 3.80
N ALA A 7 -0.12 -0.99 4.65
CA ALA A 7 -0.14 -1.26 6.08
C ALA A 7 -0.47 -0.01 6.89
N GLY A 8 -0.93 -0.18 8.11
CA GLY A 8 -1.20 0.89 9.06
C GLY A 8 -2.33 0.53 10.01
N LYS A 9 -2.48 1.31 11.08
CA LYS A 9 -3.54 1.12 12.08
C LYS A 9 -4.94 1.30 11.47
N PRO A 10 -6.00 0.83 12.12
CA PRO A 10 -7.37 1.17 11.72
C PRO A 10 -7.56 2.69 11.65
N ASN A 11 -8.42 3.14 10.74
CA ASN A 11 -8.76 4.56 10.54
C ASN A 11 -7.60 5.50 10.13
N SER A 12 -6.44 4.97 9.73
CA SER A 12 -5.32 5.78 9.20
C SER A 12 -5.52 6.27 7.77
N GLY A 13 -6.59 5.85 7.09
CA GLY A 13 -6.89 6.25 5.71
C GLY A 13 -6.45 5.26 4.63
N LYS A 14 -6.00 4.03 4.98
CA LYS A 14 -5.55 3.00 4.02
C LYS A 14 -6.56 2.74 2.91
N SER A 15 -7.78 2.39 3.25
CA SER A 15 -8.82 2.05 2.26
C SER A 15 -9.25 3.26 1.43
N THR A 16 -9.13 4.47 1.97
CA THR A 16 -9.34 5.71 1.22
C THR A 16 -8.24 5.91 0.18
N PHE A 17 -6.99 5.72 0.58
CA PHE A 17 -5.85 5.74 -0.34
C PHE A 17 -5.96 4.64 -1.40
N PHE A 18 -6.28 3.41 -0.99
CA PHE A 18 -6.48 2.27 -1.90
C PHE A 18 -7.52 2.59 -2.98
N LYS A 19 -8.70 3.06 -2.56
CA LYS A 19 -9.77 3.44 -3.49
C LYS A 19 -9.33 4.55 -4.45
N ALA A 20 -8.67 5.59 -3.95
CA ALA A 20 -8.18 6.68 -4.78
C ALA A 20 -7.11 6.21 -5.78
N ALA A 21 -6.21 5.32 -5.37
CA ALA A 21 -5.12 4.82 -6.20
C ALA A 21 -5.59 3.83 -7.27
N THR A 22 -6.65 3.05 -7.01
CA THR A 22 -7.17 2.03 -7.92
C THR A 22 -8.31 2.53 -8.81
N LEU A 23 -8.95 3.67 -8.47
CA LEU A 23 -9.99 4.31 -9.30
C LEU A 23 -9.44 5.20 -10.41
N VAL A 24 -8.13 5.32 -10.55
CA VAL A 24 -7.53 6.08 -11.65
C VAL A 24 -7.81 5.32 -12.94
N GLU A 25 -8.79 5.80 -13.71
CA GLU A 25 -8.98 5.44 -15.11
C GLU A 25 -7.74 5.88 -15.90
N VAL A 26 -6.74 5.03 -15.90
CA VAL A 26 -5.65 5.20 -16.86
C VAL A 26 -6.17 4.55 -18.12
N ASP A 27 -6.40 5.37 -19.13
CA ASP A 27 -6.83 4.99 -20.48
C ASP A 27 -5.68 4.20 -21.17
N ILE A 28 -5.36 3.04 -20.58
CA ILE A 28 -4.34 2.12 -21.04
C ILE A 28 -5.09 0.94 -21.64
N ALA A 29 -5.34 1.06 -22.95
CA ALA A 29 -5.82 -0.05 -23.74
C ALA A 29 -4.97 -1.31 -23.47
N ASN A 30 -5.64 -2.42 -23.10
CA ASN A 30 -5.12 -3.78 -23.07
C ASN A 30 -4.28 -4.23 -21.85
N TYR A 31 -4.80 -4.06 -20.62
CA TYR A 31 -4.39 -4.94 -19.53
C TYR A 31 -5.52 -5.92 -19.16
N PRO A 32 -5.27 -7.24 -19.28
CA PRO A 32 -6.35 -8.26 -19.18
C PRO A 32 -6.78 -8.64 -17.76
N PHE A 33 -6.35 -7.93 -16.71
CA PHE A 33 -6.62 -8.31 -15.31
C PHE A 33 -7.30 -7.19 -14.54
N THR A 34 -8.62 -7.15 -14.61
CA THR A 34 -9.47 -6.27 -13.80
C THR A 34 -10.38 -7.04 -12.84
N THR A 35 -10.01 -8.25 -12.44
CA THR A 35 -10.78 -8.97 -11.42
C THR A 35 -10.33 -8.45 -10.06
N ILE A 36 -11.16 -7.66 -9.43
CA ILE A 36 -10.92 -7.03 -8.13
C ILE A 36 -11.54 -7.95 -7.07
N ASP A 37 -10.73 -8.66 -6.33
CA ASP A 37 -11.09 -9.10 -4.99
C ASP A 37 -11.17 -7.87 -4.08
N ALA A 38 -12.03 -7.91 -3.05
CA ALA A 38 -12.36 -6.73 -2.25
C ALA A 38 -11.15 -6.00 -1.63
N ASN A 39 -9.99 -6.66 -1.58
CA ASN A 39 -8.75 -6.17 -0.97
C ASN A 39 -7.57 -6.08 -1.96
N HIS A 40 -7.78 -6.36 -3.24
CA HIS A 40 -6.75 -6.32 -4.28
C HIS A 40 -7.19 -5.37 -5.40
N GLY A 41 -6.27 -4.53 -5.87
CA GLY A 41 -6.56 -3.60 -6.96
C GLY A 41 -5.33 -3.31 -7.79
N VAL A 42 -5.54 -2.92 -9.04
CA VAL A 42 -4.45 -2.51 -9.94
C VAL A 42 -4.29 -1.00 -9.88
N SER A 43 -3.07 -0.56 -9.67
CA SER A 43 -2.66 0.83 -9.75
C SER A 43 -1.51 0.99 -10.74
N TYR A 44 -1.15 2.23 -11.05
CA TYR A 44 -0.12 2.51 -12.05
C TYR A 44 0.90 3.51 -11.51
N VAL A 45 2.17 3.16 -11.64
CA VAL A 45 3.28 4.08 -11.35
C VAL A 45 3.70 4.75 -12.66
N ARG A 46 3.67 6.08 -12.66
CA ARG A 46 4.13 6.89 -13.80
C ARG A 46 5.63 7.10 -13.73
N VAL A 47 6.33 6.67 -14.78
CA VAL A 47 7.79 6.87 -14.93
C VAL A 47 8.11 7.51 -16.29
N PRO A 48 9.22 8.26 -16.44
CA PRO A 48 9.70 8.71 -17.74
C PRO A 48 9.95 7.52 -18.64
N CYS A 49 9.53 7.62 -19.91
CA CYS A 49 9.79 6.54 -20.86
C CYS A 49 11.22 6.63 -21.40
N PRO A 50 12.00 5.53 -21.39
CA PRO A 50 13.37 5.52 -21.92
C PRO A 50 13.48 5.87 -23.41
N CYS A 51 12.38 5.81 -24.18
CA CYS A 51 12.40 6.16 -25.58
C CYS A 51 12.87 7.60 -25.86
N LYS A 52 12.68 8.52 -24.89
CA LYS A 52 13.20 9.88 -25.00
C LYS A 52 14.73 9.93 -24.90
N GLU A 53 15.29 9.16 -23.98
CA GLU A 53 16.74 9.08 -23.75
C GLU A 53 17.43 8.34 -24.92
N LEU A 54 16.73 7.36 -25.50
CA LEU A 54 17.21 6.58 -26.64
C LEU A 54 16.98 7.25 -27.99
N GLY A 55 16.44 8.48 -28.03
CA GLY A 55 16.22 9.22 -29.27
C GLY A 55 15.22 8.60 -30.25
N ILE A 56 14.28 7.78 -29.76
CA ILE A 56 13.26 7.14 -30.59
C ILE A 56 12.16 8.16 -30.89
N ALA A 57 12.28 8.83 -32.03
CA ALA A 57 11.43 9.95 -32.45
C ALA A 57 9.93 9.57 -32.59
N GLN A 58 9.64 8.31 -32.97
CA GLN A 58 8.27 7.82 -33.19
C GLN A 58 7.60 7.29 -31.90
N GLY A 59 8.32 7.33 -30.76
CA GLY A 59 7.87 6.71 -29.51
C GLY A 59 7.90 5.17 -29.57
N CYS A 60 7.71 4.54 -28.42
CA CYS A 60 7.80 3.08 -28.31
C CYS A 60 6.42 2.36 -28.37
N GLY A 61 5.34 3.07 -28.71
CA GLY A 61 3.97 2.54 -28.71
C GLY A 61 3.40 2.16 -27.32
N ARG A 62 4.22 2.27 -26.26
CA ARG A 62 3.86 1.94 -24.86
C ARG A 62 3.93 3.13 -23.90
N CYS A 63 4.15 4.32 -24.40
CA CYS A 63 4.17 5.53 -23.60
C CYS A 63 3.13 6.55 -24.10
N LYS A 64 2.63 7.36 -23.18
CA LYS A 64 1.75 8.49 -23.44
C LYS A 64 2.49 9.75 -22.99
N ASP A 65 2.65 10.72 -23.89
CA ASP A 65 3.35 12.00 -23.63
C ASP A 65 4.75 11.83 -23.01
N GLY A 66 5.47 10.75 -23.44
CA GLY A 66 6.79 10.46 -22.95
C GLY A 66 6.83 9.83 -21.55
N ASN A 67 5.70 9.43 -21.00
CA ASN A 67 5.60 8.70 -19.75
C ASN A 67 5.14 7.27 -20.00
N ARG A 68 5.64 6.34 -19.20
CA ARG A 68 5.21 4.95 -19.15
C ARG A 68 4.46 4.73 -17.85
N PHE A 69 3.36 3.99 -17.92
CA PHE A 69 2.58 3.56 -16.77
C PHE A 69 2.87 2.09 -16.51
N ILE A 70 3.41 1.81 -15.33
CA ILE A 70 3.79 0.45 -14.90
C ILE A 70 2.71 -0.03 -13.95
N ALA A 71 2.02 -1.11 -14.33
CA ALA A 71 1.00 -1.71 -13.48
C ALA A 71 1.65 -2.33 -12.23
N ILE A 72 1.08 -2.03 -11.08
CA ILE A 72 1.37 -2.64 -9.79
C ILE A 72 0.08 -3.16 -9.17
N GLU A 73 0.17 -4.20 -8.39
CA GLU A 73 -0.92 -4.68 -7.55
C GLU A 73 -0.85 -3.98 -6.20
N LEU A 74 -1.94 -3.36 -5.78
CA LEU A 74 -2.12 -2.85 -4.42
C LEU A 74 -2.98 -3.83 -3.63
N ILE A 75 -2.57 -4.11 -2.40
CA ILE A 75 -3.28 -4.97 -1.46
C ILE A 75 -3.67 -4.11 -0.26
N ASP A 76 -4.99 -3.91 -0.04
CA ASP A 76 -5.47 -3.23 1.18
C ASP A 76 -5.47 -4.22 2.33
N VAL A 77 -4.43 -4.14 3.15
CA VAL A 77 -4.24 -5.05 4.28
C VAL A 77 -5.07 -4.59 5.48
N ALA A 78 -5.60 -5.53 6.24
CA ALA A 78 -6.35 -5.24 7.47
C ALA A 78 -5.56 -4.31 8.42
N GLY A 79 -6.27 -3.48 9.17
CA GLY A 79 -5.62 -2.56 10.11
C GLY A 79 -4.84 -3.31 11.19
N LEU A 80 -3.58 -2.94 11.37
CA LEU A 80 -2.71 -3.52 12.39
C LEU A 80 -3.05 -2.91 13.75
N VAL A 81 -3.27 -3.77 14.74
CA VAL A 81 -3.49 -3.39 16.15
C VAL A 81 -2.35 -3.92 17.02
N PRO A 82 -2.11 -3.34 18.22
CA PRO A 82 -1.10 -3.84 19.15
C PRO A 82 -1.27 -5.33 19.46
N ASP A 83 -0.14 -6.03 19.58
CA ASP A 83 -0.05 -7.49 19.81
C ASP A 83 -0.63 -8.34 18.65
N ALA A 84 -0.63 -7.82 17.43
CA ALA A 84 -1.05 -8.55 16.25
C ALA A 84 -0.20 -9.82 16.01
N HIS A 85 1.11 -9.76 16.34
CA HIS A 85 2.02 -10.92 16.28
C HIS A 85 1.62 -12.05 17.26
N LEU A 86 0.81 -11.75 18.29
CA LEU A 86 0.24 -12.72 19.21
C LEU A 86 -1.15 -13.21 18.78
N GLY A 87 -1.61 -12.81 17.58
CA GLY A 87 -2.91 -13.20 17.05
C GLY A 87 -4.08 -12.32 17.45
N LYS A 88 -3.83 -11.13 18.04
CA LYS A 88 -4.90 -10.17 18.33
C LYS A 88 -5.47 -9.56 17.04
N GLY A 89 -6.77 -9.37 17.04
CA GLY A 89 -7.50 -8.79 15.91
C GLY A 89 -7.37 -9.63 14.65
N LEU A 90 -7.12 -8.98 13.51
CA LEU A 90 -6.84 -9.61 12.22
C LEU A 90 -5.33 -9.78 11.95
N GLY A 91 -4.52 -9.93 13.01
CA GLY A 91 -3.06 -9.99 12.91
C GLY A 91 -2.56 -11.09 11.98
N ASN A 92 -3.17 -12.27 11.99
CA ASN A 92 -2.79 -13.35 11.08
C ASN A 92 -3.08 -12.99 9.62
N GLU A 93 -4.22 -12.38 9.31
CA GLU A 93 -4.56 -11.93 7.95
C GLU A 93 -3.61 -10.82 7.47
N PHE A 94 -3.23 -9.91 8.37
CA PHE A 94 -2.23 -8.89 8.10
C PHE A 94 -0.88 -9.50 7.72
N LEU A 95 -0.41 -10.45 8.52
CA LEU A 95 0.89 -11.09 8.32
C LEU A 95 0.89 -11.98 7.07
N ASP A 96 -0.20 -12.67 6.76
CA ASP A 96 -0.35 -13.46 5.54
C ASP A 96 -0.36 -12.55 4.29
N ALA A 97 -1.00 -11.39 4.35
CA ALA A 97 -0.96 -10.42 3.28
C ALA A 97 0.44 -9.83 3.07
N LEU A 98 1.21 -9.59 4.14
CA LEU A 98 2.61 -9.14 4.04
C LEU A 98 3.53 -10.18 3.41
N ARG A 99 3.26 -11.48 3.57
CA ARG A 99 4.08 -12.54 2.97
C ARG A 99 4.04 -12.56 1.45
N VAL A 100 2.96 -12.09 0.85
CA VAL A 100 2.79 -12.04 -0.61
C VAL A 100 3.17 -10.69 -1.21
N ALA A 101 3.28 -9.65 -0.38
CA ALA A 101 3.68 -8.31 -0.82
C ALA A 101 5.21 -8.23 -0.96
N GLU A 102 5.68 -7.70 -2.10
CA GLU A 102 7.10 -7.45 -2.37
C GLU A 102 7.58 -6.12 -1.79
N ALA A 103 6.65 -5.22 -1.48
CA ALA A 103 6.91 -3.95 -0.81
C ALA A 103 5.72 -3.56 0.07
N VAL A 104 5.98 -2.71 1.06
CA VAL A 104 4.95 -2.22 1.99
C VAL A 104 4.95 -0.70 2.00
N VAL A 105 3.77 -0.11 1.86
CA VAL A 105 3.53 1.31 2.06
C VAL A 105 2.80 1.49 3.38
N HIS A 106 3.44 2.15 4.34
CA HIS A 106 2.84 2.44 5.63
C HIS A 106 2.04 3.75 5.57
N VAL A 107 0.73 3.65 5.77
CA VAL A 107 -0.20 4.79 5.80
C VAL A 107 -0.41 5.24 7.24
N LEU A 108 -0.02 6.47 7.53
CA LEU A 108 -0.07 7.08 8.86
C LEU A 108 -1.15 8.15 8.95
N ASP A 109 -1.79 8.27 10.12
CA ASP A 109 -2.58 9.43 10.48
C ASP A 109 -1.66 10.55 11.00
N ALA A 110 -1.19 11.40 10.09
CA ALA A 110 -0.28 12.50 10.41
C ALA A 110 -0.92 13.59 11.29
N SER A 111 -2.26 13.61 11.41
CA SER A 111 -2.94 14.54 12.32
C SER A 111 -2.78 14.17 13.79
N GLY A 112 -2.39 12.92 14.08
CA GLY A 112 -2.38 12.38 15.45
C GLY A 112 -3.77 12.36 16.07
N GLY A 113 -4.81 12.25 15.25
CA GLY A 113 -6.21 12.27 15.67
C GLY A 113 -6.76 10.91 16.12
N THR A 114 -5.97 9.84 15.93
CA THR A 114 -6.34 8.47 16.31
C THR A 114 -5.26 7.84 17.19
N ASP A 115 -5.67 7.06 18.19
CA ASP A 115 -4.75 6.28 19.06
C ASP A 115 -4.17 5.04 18.32
N ALA A 116 -3.42 4.21 19.05
CA ALA A 116 -2.79 3.02 18.50
C ALA A 116 -3.80 1.98 17.99
N GLU A 117 -4.99 1.92 18.55
CA GLU A 117 -6.09 1.05 18.13
C GLU A 117 -6.94 1.67 17.01
N GLY A 118 -6.70 2.93 16.66
CA GLY A 118 -7.46 3.65 15.63
C GLY A 118 -8.73 4.36 16.16
N ASN A 119 -8.90 4.50 17.48
CA ASN A 119 -10.01 5.27 18.04
C ASN A 119 -9.74 6.77 17.94
N PRO A 120 -10.76 7.60 17.69
CA PRO A 120 -10.58 9.04 17.59
C PRO A 120 -10.26 9.64 18.98
N VAL A 121 -9.16 10.39 19.06
CA VAL A 121 -8.69 11.06 20.28
C VAL A 121 -8.54 12.59 20.11
N GLY A 122 -8.82 13.10 18.91
CA GLY A 122 -8.62 14.51 18.56
C GLY A 122 -7.21 14.80 18.06
N ALA A 123 -7.11 15.74 17.11
CA ALA A 123 -5.84 16.07 16.45
C ALA A 123 -4.75 16.47 17.45
N GLY A 124 -3.54 15.93 17.23
CA GLY A 124 -2.36 16.20 18.04
C GLY A 124 -2.27 15.44 19.37
N ASN A 125 -3.21 14.55 19.69
CA ASN A 125 -3.20 13.78 20.95
C ASN A 125 -2.48 12.43 20.84
N HIS A 126 -2.02 12.05 19.64
CA HIS A 126 -1.21 10.86 19.41
C HIS A 126 0.00 11.23 18.54
N ASP A 127 1.16 10.67 18.85
CA ASP A 127 2.39 10.87 18.06
C ASP A 127 2.44 9.90 16.87
N PRO A 128 2.33 10.37 15.60
CA PRO A 128 2.41 9.50 14.43
C PRO A 128 3.74 8.73 14.30
N VAL A 129 4.83 9.23 14.89
CA VAL A 129 6.13 8.55 14.88
C VAL A 129 6.08 7.25 15.69
N SER A 130 5.23 7.20 16.72
CA SER A 130 5.02 5.97 17.49
C SER A 130 4.41 4.85 16.64
N ASP A 131 3.56 5.19 15.66
CA ASP A 131 2.96 4.22 14.74
C ASP A 131 4.00 3.59 13.81
N VAL A 132 5.03 4.34 13.40
CA VAL A 132 6.16 3.79 12.62
C VAL A 132 6.90 2.74 13.43
N LYS A 133 7.31 3.10 14.65
CA LYS A 133 8.03 2.19 15.55
C LYS A 133 7.21 0.95 15.91
N PHE A 134 5.92 1.14 16.05
CA PHE A 134 4.97 0.06 16.32
C PHE A 134 4.95 -0.96 15.17
N LEU A 135 4.81 -0.53 13.92
CA LEU A 135 4.82 -1.43 12.75
C LEU A 135 6.14 -2.19 12.64
N GLU A 136 7.28 -1.49 12.80
CA GLU A 136 8.61 -2.11 12.79
C GLU A 136 8.74 -3.19 13.88
N HIS A 137 8.22 -2.90 15.07
CA HIS A 137 8.23 -3.84 16.19
C HIS A 137 7.39 -5.09 15.89
N GLU A 138 6.15 -4.93 15.42
CA GLU A 138 5.25 -6.05 15.12
C GLU A 138 5.82 -6.97 14.03
N ILE A 139 6.38 -6.39 12.95
CA ILE A 139 7.05 -7.16 11.90
C ILE A 139 8.28 -7.91 12.45
N SER A 140 9.07 -7.24 13.29
CA SER A 140 10.27 -7.84 13.88
C SER A 140 9.92 -9.01 14.81
N MET A 141 8.89 -8.86 15.64
CA MET A 141 8.41 -9.92 16.54
C MET A 141 7.82 -11.09 15.77
N TRP A 142 7.10 -10.82 14.69
CA TRP A 142 6.56 -11.87 13.81
C TRP A 142 7.69 -12.66 13.13
N LEU A 143 8.69 -11.98 12.57
CA LEU A 143 9.83 -12.65 11.95
C LEU A 143 10.61 -13.51 12.98
N ASN A 144 10.79 -13.00 14.21
CA ASN A 144 11.43 -13.74 15.27
C ASN A 144 10.63 -14.98 15.71
N GLY A 145 9.32 -14.96 15.55
CA GLY A 145 8.46 -16.12 15.84
C GLY A 145 8.49 -17.22 14.76
N ILE A 146 9.01 -16.92 13.57
CA ILE A 146 9.14 -17.86 12.45
C ILE A 146 10.51 -18.56 12.47
N LEU A 147 11.54 -17.90 13.01
CA LEU A 147 12.91 -18.40 13.10
C LEU A 147 13.10 -19.31 14.32
#